data_723c3cc4e4051320aceca5c2011ff87c
#
_entry.id   723c3cc4e4051320aceca5c2011ff87c
#
_cell.length_a   1.000
_cell.length_b   1.000
_cell.length_c   1.000
_cell.angle_alpha   90.00
_cell.angle_beta   90.00
_cell.angle_gamma   90.00
#
_symmetry.space_group_name_H-M   'P 1'
#
loop_
_entity.id
_entity.type
_entity.pdbx_description
1 polymer ?
#
loop_
_entity_poly.entity_id
_entity_poly.type
_entity_poly.pdbx_seq_one_letter_code
_entity_poly.pdbx_strand_id
1 'polypeptide(L)'
;MNMNAQELIKTLEWRYATKIFNPDRRIPEADWNALLESLHLSPSSLGLQMWKFIDVQDPSVRAELRSVSWDQPQVTDSSRLVVFCARRGFSPEDVQRYLERIVEVRGVTMESLNLYRDRIVELAGSKSPDVLKAWLERQVYIALGFMMSCAADLRI
;
A
#
# COMPACT_ATOMS: atom_id res chain seq x y z
N MET A 1 -15.05 -11.83 -16.23
CA MET A 1 -14.18 -12.47 -17.24
C MET A 1 -12.99 -13.06 -16.49
N ASN A 2 -12.70 -14.35 -16.65
CA ASN A 2 -11.51 -14.93 -16.00
C ASN A 2 -10.29 -14.60 -16.87
N MET A 3 -9.35 -13.82 -16.35
CA MET A 3 -8.07 -13.55 -16.99
C MET A 3 -7.30 -14.88 -17.14
N ASN A 4 -6.89 -15.22 -18.37
CA ASN A 4 -6.08 -16.40 -18.62
C ASN A 4 -4.57 -16.08 -18.46
N ALA A 5 -3.73 -17.11 -18.40
CA ALA A 5 -2.28 -16.93 -18.17
C ALA A 5 -1.60 -16.03 -19.22
N GLN A 6 -2.05 -16.11 -20.49
CA GLN A 6 -1.48 -15.29 -21.56
C GLN A 6 -1.88 -13.81 -21.42
N GLU A 7 -3.10 -13.53 -20.99
CA GLU A 7 -3.57 -12.16 -20.73
C GLU A 7 -2.81 -11.54 -19.55
N LEU A 8 -2.57 -12.32 -18.48
CA LEU A 8 -1.74 -11.87 -17.36
C LEU A 8 -0.33 -11.46 -17.83
N ILE A 9 0.33 -12.30 -18.61
CA ILE A 9 1.68 -12.01 -19.11
C ILE A 9 1.67 -10.75 -19.98
N LYS A 10 0.72 -10.62 -20.93
CA LYS A 10 0.57 -9.40 -21.76
C LYS A 10 0.34 -8.13 -20.92
N THR A 11 -0.40 -8.22 -19.81
CA THR A 11 -0.62 -7.12 -18.90
C THR A 11 0.68 -6.69 -18.22
N LEU A 12 1.48 -7.65 -17.76
CA LEU A 12 2.78 -7.36 -17.13
C LEU A 12 3.81 -6.83 -18.14
N GLU A 13 3.82 -7.33 -19.38
CA GLU A 13 4.67 -6.83 -20.46
C GLU A 13 4.30 -5.40 -20.88
N TRP A 14 3.01 -5.06 -20.86
CA TRP A 14 2.54 -3.72 -21.19
C TRP A 14 3.01 -2.65 -20.18
N ARG A 15 3.14 -3.00 -18.90
CA ARG A 15 3.54 -2.08 -17.85
C ARG A 15 5.00 -1.65 -18.01
N TYR A 16 5.25 -0.35 -18.00
CA TYR A 16 6.61 0.19 -17.95
C TYR A 16 6.68 1.45 -17.07
N ALA A 17 7.89 1.94 -16.78
CA ALA A 17 8.09 3.16 -16.01
C ALA A 17 7.86 4.39 -16.89
N THR A 18 6.65 4.92 -16.90
CA THR A 18 6.23 6.09 -17.68
C THR A 18 7.08 7.31 -17.33
N LYS A 19 7.64 7.96 -18.36
CA LYS A 19 8.52 9.11 -18.20
C LYS A 19 7.78 10.44 -18.30
N ILE A 20 6.73 10.49 -19.12
CA ILE A 20 5.96 11.69 -19.38
C ILE A 20 4.48 11.34 -19.25
N PHE A 21 3.78 12.06 -18.40
CA PHE A 21 2.33 11.97 -18.26
C PHE A 21 1.65 13.07 -19.05
N ASN A 22 0.45 12.82 -19.55
CA ASN A 22 -0.40 13.86 -20.09
C ASN A 22 -1.15 14.53 -18.93
N PRO A 23 -0.87 15.83 -18.62
CA PRO A 23 -1.48 16.50 -17.48
C PRO A 23 -3.01 16.72 -17.63
N ASP A 24 -3.54 16.63 -18.85
CA ASP A 24 -4.96 16.79 -19.14
C ASP A 24 -5.76 15.49 -18.98
N ARG A 25 -5.08 14.34 -18.94
CA ARG A 25 -5.74 13.04 -18.69
C ARG A 25 -5.89 12.78 -17.20
N ARG A 26 -7.09 12.38 -16.82
CA ARG A 26 -7.40 11.97 -15.44
C ARG A 26 -7.77 10.50 -15.41
N ILE A 27 -7.36 9.82 -14.35
CA ILE A 27 -7.83 8.47 -14.04
C ILE A 27 -9.32 8.60 -13.71
N PRO A 28 -10.21 7.78 -14.32
CA PRO A 28 -11.62 7.74 -13.93
C PRO A 28 -11.77 7.45 -12.43
N GLU A 29 -12.74 8.08 -11.79
CA GLU A 29 -12.88 7.95 -10.32
C GLU A 29 -13.18 6.51 -9.88
N ALA A 30 -13.91 5.75 -10.70
CA ALA A 30 -14.17 4.34 -10.42
C ALA A 30 -12.87 3.51 -10.41
N ASP A 31 -11.99 3.75 -11.38
CA ASP A 31 -10.70 3.04 -11.48
C ASP A 31 -9.76 3.47 -10.35
N TRP A 32 -9.79 4.77 -10.00
CA TRP A 32 -9.02 5.27 -8.87
C TRP A 32 -9.45 4.63 -7.54
N ASN A 33 -10.76 4.54 -7.30
CA ASN A 33 -11.30 3.88 -6.12
C ASN A 33 -10.93 2.39 -6.07
N ALA A 34 -10.92 1.70 -7.21
CA ALA A 34 -10.46 0.32 -7.29
C ALA A 34 -8.98 0.18 -6.95
N LEU A 35 -8.13 1.13 -7.37
CA LEU A 35 -6.71 1.15 -7.00
C LEU A 35 -6.51 1.42 -5.51
N LEU A 36 -7.27 2.33 -4.91
CA LEU A 36 -7.22 2.55 -3.45
C LEU A 36 -7.66 1.29 -2.69
N GLU A 37 -8.72 0.63 -3.15
CA GLU A 37 -9.17 -0.62 -2.56
C GLU A 37 -8.14 -1.74 -2.71
N SER A 38 -7.40 -1.79 -3.81
CA SER A 38 -6.31 -2.75 -3.98
C SER A 38 -5.21 -2.58 -2.93
N LEU A 39 -4.91 -1.34 -2.50
CA LEU A 39 -4.00 -1.07 -1.40
C LEU A 39 -4.56 -1.56 -0.06
N HIS A 40 -5.86 -1.34 0.16
CA HIS A 40 -6.55 -1.81 1.36
C HIS A 40 -6.55 -3.34 1.46
N LEU A 41 -6.74 -4.02 0.34
CA LEU A 41 -6.76 -5.48 0.24
C LEU A 41 -5.36 -6.12 0.10
N SER A 42 -4.30 -5.31 0.06
CA SER A 42 -2.93 -5.84 -0.06
C SER A 42 -2.56 -6.69 1.15
N PRO A 43 -1.94 -7.86 0.94
CA PRO A 43 -1.49 -8.70 2.03
C PRO A 43 -0.30 -8.06 2.77
N SER A 44 -0.23 -8.31 4.07
CA SER A 44 0.94 -7.99 4.88
C SER A 44 1.24 -9.12 5.85
N SER A 45 2.48 -9.18 6.36
CA SER A 45 2.85 -10.18 7.34
C SER A 45 1.98 -10.05 8.60
N LEU A 46 1.40 -11.16 9.04
CA LEU A 46 0.41 -11.21 10.11
C LEU A 46 -0.81 -10.29 9.88
N GLY A 47 -1.07 -9.85 8.65
CA GLY A 47 -2.18 -8.95 8.33
C GLY A 47 -2.16 -7.59 9.04
N LEU A 48 -1.03 -7.19 9.62
CA LEU A 48 -0.94 -6.01 10.50
C LEU A 48 -1.15 -4.69 9.80
N GLN A 49 -0.90 -4.60 8.50
CA GLN A 49 -1.11 -3.39 7.68
C GLN A 49 -0.54 -2.11 8.32
N MET A 50 0.69 -2.19 8.84
CA MET A 50 1.37 -1.07 9.54
C MET A 50 1.92 -0.04 8.55
N TRP A 51 1.03 0.50 7.72
CA TRP A 51 1.31 1.49 6.69
C TRP A 51 0.26 2.60 6.66
N LYS A 52 0.53 3.63 5.86
CA LYS A 52 -0.43 4.65 5.48
C LYS A 52 -0.16 5.06 4.04
N PHE A 53 -1.22 5.28 3.28
CA PHE A 53 -1.16 5.81 1.92
C PHE A 53 -1.75 7.21 1.92
N ILE A 54 -1.05 8.14 1.28
CA ILE A 54 -1.48 9.55 1.22
C ILE A 54 -1.65 9.92 -0.26
N ASP A 55 -2.90 10.14 -0.69
CA ASP A 55 -3.21 10.72 -2.00
C ASP A 55 -2.96 12.23 -1.94
N VAL A 56 -1.89 12.68 -2.57
CA VAL A 56 -1.49 14.10 -2.57
C VAL A 56 -2.19 14.79 -3.73
N GLN A 57 -3.25 15.54 -3.42
CA GLN A 57 -4.07 16.23 -4.42
C GLN A 57 -3.71 17.69 -4.58
N ASP A 58 -3.18 18.36 -3.53
CA ASP A 58 -2.83 19.76 -3.52
C ASP A 58 -1.67 20.07 -4.49
N PRO A 59 -1.89 20.92 -5.53
CA PRO A 59 -0.85 21.24 -6.50
C PRO A 59 0.38 21.92 -5.89
N SER A 60 0.21 22.73 -4.84
CA SER A 60 1.32 23.41 -4.17
C SER A 60 2.23 22.40 -3.45
N VAL A 61 1.64 21.44 -2.74
CA VAL A 61 2.37 20.35 -2.10
C VAL A 61 3.07 19.47 -3.13
N ARG A 62 2.43 19.18 -4.26
CA ARG A 62 3.06 18.42 -5.36
C ARG A 62 4.25 19.16 -5.96
N ALA A 63 4.17 20.47 -6.11
CA ALA A 63 5.28 21.31 -6.59
C ALA A 63 6.46 21.30 -5.60
N GLU A 64 6.20 21.38 -4.29
CA GLU A 64 7.22 21.26 -3.27
C GLU A 64 7.87 19.86 -3.30
N LEU A 65 7.08 18.80 -3.39
CA LEU A 65 7.57 17.42 -3.51
C LEU A 65 8.42 17.23 -4.77
N ARG A 66 8.06 17.83 -5.89
CA ARG A 66 8.84 17.79 -7.13
C ARG A 66 10.24 18.35 -6.92
N SER A 67 10.38 19.48 -6.23
CA SER A 67 11.67 20.13 -5.99
C SER A 67 12.69 19.26 -5.25
N VAL A 68 12.21 18.32 -4.42
CA VAL A 68 13.03 17.34 -3.66
C VAL A 68 13.03 15.95 -4.28
N SER A 69 12.40 15.78 -5.45
CA SER A 69 12.29 14.51 -6.19
C SER A 69 12.98 14.61 -7.55
N TRP A 70 14.23 15.10 -7.58
CA TRP A 70 15.07 15.29 -8.79
C TRP A 70 14.38 16.09 -9.88
N ASP A 71 13.49 17.01 -9.51
CA ASP A 71 12.66 17.81 -10.42
C ASP A 71 11.88 16.99 -11.47
N GLN A 72 11.47 15.77 -11.08
CA GLN A 72 10.74 14.88 -11.98
C GLN A 72 9.33 15.42 -12.26
N PRO A 73 8.98 15.72 -13.53
CA PRO A 73 7.67 16.25 -13.88
C PRO A 73 6.53 15.28 -13.57
N GLN A 74 6.80 13.98 -13.47
CA GLN A 74 5.81 12.97 -13.10
C GLN A 74 5.10 13.30 -11.77
N VAL A 75 5.81 13.97 -10.84
CA VAL A 75 5.26 14.33 -9.52
C VAL A 75 4.12 15.36 -9.67
N THR A 76 4.20 16.28 -10.62
CA THR A 76 3.18 17.31 -10.88
C THR A 76 2.18 16.89 -11.95
N ASP A 77 2.62 16.21 -12.99
CA ASP A 77 1.85 15.99 -14.22
C ASP A 77 0.99 14.72 -14.18
N SER A 78 1.33 13.75 -13.30
CA SER A 78 0.51 12.56 -13.13
C SER A 78 -0.89 12.89 -12.60
N SER A 79 -1.89 12.13 -13.02
CA SER A 79 -3.29 12.29 -12.58
C SER A 79 -3.42 12.18 -11.05
N ARG A 80 -2.71 11.24 -10.44
CA ARG A 80 -2.71 10.98 -9.00
C ARG A 80 -1.26 10.79 -8.51
N LEU A 81 -1.01 11.16 -7.25
CA LEU A 81 0.27 10.96 -6.58
C LEU A 81 0.02 10.33 -5.22
N VAL A 82 0.51 9.11 -5.02
CA VAL A 82 0.38 8.40 -3.73
C VAL A 82 1.73 8.30 -3.05
N VAL A 83 1.81 8.78 -1.81
CA VAL A 83 2.96 8.59 -0.93
C VAL A 83 2.72 7.35 -0.07
N PHE A 84 3.60 6.39 -0.17
CA PHE A 84 3.59 5.13 0.57
C PHE A 84 4.41 5.28 1.85
N CYS A 85 3.75 5.23 3.00
CA CYS A 85 4.37 5.45 4.30
C CYS A 85 4.42 4.16 5.12
N ALA A 86 5.62 3.75 5.54
CA ALA A 86 5.79 2.71 6.55
C ALA A 86 5.73 3.34 7.95
N ARG A 87 5.13 2.64 8.91
CA ARG A 87 5.27 3.01 10.32
C ARG A 87 6.69 2.70 10.79
N ARG A 88 7.21 3.48 11.74
CA ARG A 88 8.53 3.24 12.33
C ARG A 88 8.53 2.10 13.36
N GLY A 89 7.34 1.69 13.81
CA GLY A 89 7.09 0.64 14.78
C GLY A 89 5.60 0.54 15.06
N PHE A 90 5.23 -0.31 15.99
CA PHE A 90 3.86 -0.41 16.51
C PHE A 90 3.89 -0.71 18.01
N SER A 91 2.85 -0.26 18.70
CA SER A 91 2.69 -0.39 20.14
C SER A 91 1.74 -1.54 20.50
N PRO A 92 1.65 -1.95 21.79
CA PRO A 92 0.64 -2.89 22.26
C PRO A 92 -0.79 -2.43 21.93
N GLU A 93 -1.07 -1.12 21.98
CA GLU A 93 -2.38 -0.55 21.65
C GLU A 93 -2.70 -0.69 20.16
N ASP A 94 -1.70 -0.65 19.28
CA ASP A 94 -1.87 -0.92 17.84
C ASP A 94 -2.27 -2.38 17.63
N VAL A 95 -1.63 -3.30 18.35
CA VAL A 95 -1.96 -4.74 18.31
C VAL A 95 -3.37 -4.96 18.83
N GLN A 96 -3.74 -4.33 19.95
CA GLN A 96 -5.06 -4.44 20.53
C GLN A 96 -6.14 -3.99 19.54
N ARG A 97 -6.01 -2.80 18.94
CA ARG A 97 -6.95 -2.29 17.91
C ARG A 97 -7.07 -3.23 16.70
N TYR A 98 -5.97 -3.81 16.30
CA TYR A 98 -5.99 -4.77 15.20
C TYR A 98 -6.78 -6.05 15.57
N LEU A 99 -6.59 -6.59 16.77
CA LEU A 99 -7.34 -7.76 17.25
C LEU A 99 -8.83 -7.46 17.42
N GLU A 100 -9.18 -6.28 17.94
CA GLU A 100 -10.56 -5.81 18.04
C GLU A 100 -11.22 -5.76 16.65
N ARG A 101 -10.50 -5.28 15.64
CA ARG A 101 -10.99 -5.29 14.27
C ARG A 101 -11.20 -6.71 13.72
N ILE A 102 -10.34 -7.67 14.07
CA ILE A 102 -10.55 -9.08 13.71
C ILE A 102 -11.82 -9.62 14.35
N VAL A 103 -12.03 -9.36 15.64
CA VAL A 103 -13.23 -9.77 16.36
C VAL A 103 -14.48 -9.20 15.67
N GLU A 104 -14.48 -7.90 15.39
CA GLU A 104 -15.60 -7.21 14.72
C GLU A 104 -15.92 -7.83 13.34
N VAL A 105 -14.90 -8.03 12.51
CA VAL A 105 -15.11 -8.46 11.11
C VAL A 105 -15.40 -9.95 10.99
N ARG A 106 -14.76 -10.78 11.84
CA ARG A 106 -14.86 -12.25 11.72
C ARG A 106 -15.85 -12.88 12.68
N GLY A 107 -16.37 -12.13 13.66
CA GLY A 107 -17.28 -12.65 14.66
C GLY A 107 -16.66 -13.67 15.61
N VAL A 108 -15.35 -13.63 15.81
CA VAL A 108 -14.60 -14.52 16.72
C VAL A 108 -14.45 -13.85 18.09
N THR A 109 -14.09 -14.64 19.12
CA THR A 109 -13.85 -14.06 20.47
C THR A 109 -12.40 -13.57 20.60
N MET A 110 -12.18 -12.60 21.49
CA MET A 110 -10.82 -12.10 21.80
C MET A 110 -9.92 -13.21 22.36
N GLU A 111 -10.47 -14.12 23.17
CA GLU A 111 -9.74 -15.25 23.76
C GLU A 111 -9.18 -16.17 22.68
N SER A 112 -9.91 -16.38 21.58
CA SER A 112 -9.47 -17.23 20.47
C SER A 112 -8.25 -16.66 19.75
N LEU A 113 -7.95 -15.37 19.94
CA LEU A 113 -6.84 -14.64 19.34
C LEU A 113 -5.58 -14.55 20.23
N ASN A 114 -5.61 -15.13 21.47
CA ASN A 114 -4.49 -15.02 22.42
C ASN A 114 -3.16 -15.51 21.82
N LEU A 115 -3.12 -16.70 21.23
CA LEU A 115 -1.90 -17.22 20.58
C LEU A 115 -1.43 -16.35 19.43
N TYR A 116 -2.35 -15.75 18.71
CA TYR A 116 -2.03 -14.86 17.59
C TYR A 116 -1.46 -13.54 18.10
N ARG A 117 -2.04 -12.96 19.15
CA ARG A 117 -1.50 -11.80 19.86
C ARG A 117 -0.07 -12.04 20.32
N ASP A 118 0.16 -13.18 20.99
CA ASP A 118 1.46 -13.51 21.57
C ASP A 118 2.53 -13.63 20.47
N ARG A 119 2.19 -14.18 19.32
CA ARG A 119 3.08 -14.21 18.14
C ARG A 119 3.42 -12.83 17.61
N ILE A 120 2.45 -11.90 17.58
CA ILE A 120 2.69 -10.51 17.13
C ILE A 120 3.64 -9.81 18.09
N VAL A 121 3.41 -9.96 19.39
CA VAL A 121 4.25 -9.36 20.45
C VAL A 121 5.67 -9.93 20.42
N GLU A 122 5.81 -11.24 20.29
CA GLU A 122 7.11 -11.93 20.17
C GLU A 122 7.87 -11.44 18.93
N LEU A 123 7.19 -11.34 17.78
CA LEU A 123 7.80 -10.85 16.55
C LEU A 123 8.32 -9.42 16.71
N ALA A 124 7.56 -8.54 17.36
CA ALA A 124 7.99 -7.17 17.62
C ALA A 124 9.18 -7.14 18.59
N GLY A 125 9.09 -7.87 19.71
CA GLY A 125 10.10 -7.90 20.76
C GLY A 125 11.41 -8.60 20.35
N SER A 126 11.37 -9.52 19.37
CA SER A 126 12.55 -10.24 18.88
C SER A 126 13.43 -9.41 17.94
N LYS A 127 13.00 -8.20 17.52
CA LYS A 127 13.70 -7.39 16.53
C LYS A 127 14.27 -6.13 17.18
N SER A 128 15.50 -5.76 16.79
CA SER A 128 15.99 -4.42 17.06
C SER A 128 15.13 -3.37 16.31
N PRO A 129 15.10 -2.11 16.75
CA PRO A 129 14.33 -1.04 16.10
C PRO A 129 14.60 -0.93 14.59
N ASP A 130 15.86 -1.04 14.17
CA ASP A 130 16.24 -0.96 12.74
C ASP A 130 15.74 -2.16 11.94
N VAL A 131 15.83 -3.37 12.50
CA VAL A 131 15.33 -4.59 11.88
C VAL A 131 13.80 -4.55 11.77
N LEU A 132 13.10 -4.04 12.80
CA LEU A 132 11.66 -3.88 12.77
C LEU A 132 11.24 -2.85 11.73
N LYS A 133 11.93 -1.70 11.66
CA LYS A 133 11.71 -0.67 10.64
C LYS A 133 11.86 -1.25 9.23
N ALA A 134 12.97 -1.91 8.94
CA ALA A 134 13.21 -2.53 7.62
C ALA A 134 12.17 -3.61 7.28
N TRP A 135 11.67 -4.35 8.27
CA TRP A 135 10.61 -5.32 8.07
C TRP A 135 9.28 -4.65 7.72
N LEU A 136 8.92 -3.54 8.39
CA LEU A 136 7.72 -2.75 8.10
C LEU A 136 7.80 -2.10 6.71
N GLU A 137 8.95 -1.56 6.33
CA GLU A 137 9.18 -1.00 4.99
C GLU A 137 8.94 -2.04 3.88
N ARG A 138 9.37 -3.29 4.07
CA ARG A 138 9.13 -4.37 3.11
C ARG A 138 7.65 -4.65 2.90
N GLN A 139 6.80 -4.49 3.92
CA GLN A 139 5.35 -4.66 3.77
C GLN A 139 4.77 -3.59 2.83
N VAL A 140 5.27 -2.37 2.91
CA VAL A 140 4.86 -1.28 2.00
C VAL A 140 5.22 -1.58 0.54
N TYR A 141 6.39 -2.20 0.28
CA TYR A 141 6.76 -2.64 -1.07
C TYR A 141 5.86 -3.76 -1.61
N ILE A 142 5.32 -4.62 -0.74
CA ILE A 142 4.31 -5.61 -1.14
C ILE A 142 3.05 -4.88 -1.64
N ALA A 143 2.55 -3.91 -0.89
CA ALA A 143 1.38 -3.12 -1.29
C ALA A 143 1.63 -2.31 -2.57
N LEU A 144 2.83 -1.73 -2.73
CA LEU A 144 3.23 -1.05 -3.97
C LEU A 144 3.18 -1.98 -5.17
N GLY A 145 3.81 -3.16 -5.07
CA GLY A 145 3.80 -4.16 -6.15
C GLY A 145 2.38 -4.64 -6.49
N PHE A 146 1.52 -4.78 -5.48
CA PHE A 146 0.12 -5.17 -5.64
C PHE A 146 -0.65 -4.09 -6.41
N MET A 147 -0.56 -2.81 -5.99
CA MET A 147 -1.21 -1.69 -6.69
C MET A 147 -0.70 -1.53 -8.12
N MET A 148 0.62 -1.68 -8.36
CA MET A 148 1.21 -1.61 -9.70
C MET A 148 0.65 -2.67 -10.64
N SER A 149 0.41 -3.89 -10.14
CA SER A 149 -0.20 -4.97 -10.92
C SER A 149 -1.66 -4.66 -11.25
N CYS A 150 -2.43 -4.14 -10.28
CA CYS A 150 -3.82 -3.71 -10.49
C CYS A 150 -3.91 -2.54 -11.48
N ALA A 151 -3.01 -1.55 -11.39
CA ALA A 151 -2.96 -0.44 -12.34
C ALA A 151 -2.67 -0.92 -13.77
N ALA A 152 -1.76 -1.89 -13.93
CA ALA A 152 -1.48 -2.49 -15.23
C ALA A 152 -2.71 -3.19 -15.84
N ASP A 153 -3.51 -3.87 -15.00
CA ASP A 153 -4.75 -4.53 -15.44
C ASP A 153 -5.80 -3.52 -15.89
N LEU A 154 -5.90 -2.37 -15.22
CA LEU A 154 -6.76 -1.25 -15.59
C LEU A 154 -6.19 -0.39 -16.73
N ARG A 155 -5.01 -0.68 -17.24
CA ARG A 155 -4.32 0.11 -18.28
C ARG A 155 -4.05 1.57 -17.88
N ILE A 156 -3.63 1.73 -16.61
CA ILE A 156 -3.26 3.00 -15.98
C ILE A 156 -1.74 3.07 -15.75
#